data_215e52b1ce092d2b55bf71039b29459a
#
_entry.id   215e52b1ce092d2b55bf71039b29459a
#
_cell.length_a   1.000
_cell.length_b   1.000
_cell.length_c   1.000
_cell.angle_alpha   90.00
_cell.angle_beta   90.00
_cell.angle_gamma   90.00
#
_symmetry.space_group_name_H-M   'P 1'
#
loop_
_entity.id
_entity.type
_entity.pdbx_description
1 polymer ?
#
loop_
_entity_poly.entity_id
_entity_poly.type
_entity_poly.pdbx_seq_one_letter_code
_entity_poly.pdbx_strand_id
1 'polypeptide(L)'
;MADADLTPVIVQDAASGEVLMLAYADGEALRRTRESGEAWFWSRSRQELWRKGATSGNTLAVVEIRDDCDGDALLYRVRPNGPTCHTGAESCFAP
;
A
#
# COMPACT_ATOMS: atom_id res chain seq x y z
N MET A 1 1.43 0.43 20.29
CA MET A 1 0.78 1.36 19.38
C MET A 1 -0.67 0.97 19.16
N ALA A 2 -1.54 1.93 19.23
CA ALA A 2 -2.95 1.65 19.06
C ALA A 2 -3.30 1.53 17.58
N ASP A 3 -4.11 0.52 17.25
CA ASP A 3 -4.61 0.37 15.89
C ASP A 3 -5.48 1.58 15.47
N ALA A 4 -5.93 2.37 16.44
CA ALA A 4 -6.70 3.57 16.16
C ALA A 4 -5.91 4.62 15.36
N ASP A 5 -4.56 4.54 15.40
CA ASP A 5 -3.71 5.45 14.63
C ASP A 5 -3.46 4.98 13.20
N LEU A 6 -4.01 3.85 12.82
CA LEU A 6 -3.81 3.29 11.49
C LEU A 6 -4.92 3.76 10.56
N THR A 7 -4.50 4.06 9.33
CA THR A 7 -5.42 4.43 8.25
C THR A 7 -5.44 3.31 7.22
N PRO A 8 -6.61 2.83 6.81
CA PRO A 8 -6.68 1.85 5.72
C PRO A 8 -6.24 2.48 4.41
N VAL A 9 -5.50 1.71 3.62
CA VAL A 9 -4.97 2.14 2.33
C VAL A 9 -5.46 1.17 1.26
N ILE A 10 -6.19 1.70 0.29
CA ILE A 10 -6.55 0.96 -0.91
C ILE A 10 -5.44 1.19 -1.93
N VAL A 11 -4.94 0.12 -2.53
CA VAL A 11 -3.88 0.20 -3.54
C VAL A 11 -4.47 -0.17 -4.89
N GLN A 12 -4.34 0.74 -5.85
CA GLN A 12 -4.95 0.63 -7.17
C GLN A 12 -3.88 0.79 -8.24
N ASP A 13 -3.93 -0.08 -9.25
CA ASP A 13 -3.08 0.06 -10.43
C ASP A 13 -3.47 1.33 -11.18
N ALA A 14 -2.49 2.24 -11.35
CA ALA A 14 -2.75 3.54 -11.99
C ALA A 14 -3.08 3.39 -13.48
N ALA A 15 -2.64 2.32 -14.12
CA ALA A 15 -2.87 2.11 -15.54
C ALA A 15 -4.23 1.45 -15.82
N SER A 16 -4.59 0.41 -15.06
CA SER A 16 -5.79 -0.37 -15.33
C SER A 16 -6.98 0.05 -14.46
N GLY A 17 -6.75 0.66 -13.31
CA GLY A 17 -7.77 0.94 -12.33
C GLY A 17 -8.09 -0.25 -11.44
N GLU A 18 -7.40 -1.37 -11.61
CA GLU A 18 -7.65 -2.56 -10.80
C GLU A 18 -7.23 -2.32 -9.35
N VAL A 19 -8.05 -2.76 -8.39
CA VAL A 19 -7.69 -2.75 -6.99
C VAL A 19 -6.74 -3.92 -6.75
N LEU A 20 -5.57 -3.63 -6.18
CA LEU A 20 -4.51 -4.63 -6.02
C LEU A 20 -4.46 -5.22 -4.62
N MET A 21 -4.63 -4.40 -3.60
CA MET A 21 -4.59 -4.86 -2.21
C MET A 21 -5.17 -3.82 -1.28
N LEU A 22 -5.38 -4.22 -0.04
CA LEU A 22 -5.71 -3.33 1.08
C LEU A 22 -4.70 -3.56 2.18
N ALA A 23 -4.19 -2.48 2.75
CA ALA A 23 -3.26 -2.56 3.86
C ALA A 23 -3.51 -1.38 4.80
N TYR A 24 -2.62 -1.16 5.76
CA TYR A 24 -2.75 -0.09 6.73
C TYR A 24 -1.45 0.71 6.79
N ALA A 25 -1.58 2.00 7.10
CA ALA A 25 -0.43 2.87 7.25
C ALA A 25 -0.59 3.71 8.51
N ASP A 26 0.49 3.85 9.27
CA ASP A 26 0.60 4.88 10.29
C ASP A 26 1.26 6.12 9.67
N GLY A 27 1.47 7.16 10.48
CA GLY A 27 2.09 8.38 9.99
C GLY A 27 3.49 8.18 9.43
N GLU A 28 4.25 7.27 10.02
CA GLU A 28 5.61 6.97 9.56
C GLU A 28 5.61 6.25 8.22
N ALA A 29 4.70 5.28 8.04
CA ALA A 29 4.56 4.58 6.77
C ALA A 29 4.19 5.56 5.65
N LEU A 30 3.26 6.47 5.93
CA LEU A 30 2.85 7.47 4.95
C LEU A 30 4.02 8.41 4.60
N ARG A 31 4.78 8.85 5.60
CA ARG A 31 5.93 9.72 5.39
C ARG A 31 6.98 9.03 4.51
N ARG A 32 7.28 7.77 4.79
CA ARG A 32 8.25 7.00 4.00
C ARG A 32 7.77 6.77 2.57
N THR A 33 6.47 6.56 2.39
CA THR A 33 5.88 6.43 1.06
C THR A 33 6.08 7.71 0.26
N ARG A 34 5.83 8.88 0.88
CA ARG A 34 5.99 10.16 0.19
C ARG A 34 7.45 10.44 -0.14
N GLU A 35 8.37 10.10 0.76
CA GLU A 35 9.80 10.39 0.58
C GLU A 35 10.45 9.46 -0.44
N SER A 36 10.10 8.17 -0.42
CA SER A 36 10.76 7.19 -1.28
C SER A 36 10.09 7.01 -2.63
N GLY A 37 8.80 7.36 -2.73
CA GLY A 37 8.01 7.07 -3.91
C GLY A 37 7.58 5.62 -4.03
N GLU A 38 7.84 4.80 -3.01
CA GLU A 38 7.44 3.40 -2.95
C GLU A 38 6.50 3.17 -1.80
N ALA A 39 5.58 2.19 -1.94
CA ALA A 39 4.55 1.98 -0.93
C ALA A 39 5.12 1.32 0.33
N TRP A 40 4.93 2.00 1.45
CA TRP A 40 5.23 1.52 2.79
C TRP A 40 3.93 1.36 3.56
N PHE A 41 3.89 0.38 4.45
CA PHE A 41 2.71 0.07 5.25
C PHE A 41 3.11 -0.25 6.68
N TRP A 42 2.10 -0.38 7.54
CA TRP A 42 2.25 -0.88 8.90
C TRP A 42 1.63 -2.28 8.96
N SER A 43 2.41 -3.25 9.40
CA SER A 43 1.93 -4.62 9.59
C SER A 43 1.31 -4.74 10.97
N ARG A 44 0.00 -4.96 11.05
CA ARG A 44 -0.69 -5.13 12.33
C ARG A 44 -0.29 -6.43 13.02
N SER A 45 -0.09 -7.48 12.26
CA SER A 45 0.27 -8.78 12.83
C SER A 45 1.68 -8.81 13.38
N ARG A 46 2.62 -8.13 12.72
CA ARG A 46 4.02 -8.10 13.14
C ARG A 46 4.39 -6.87 13.95
N GLN A 47 3.49 -5.88 14.00
CA GLN A 47 3.70 -4.61 14.71
C GLN A 47 4.98 -3.91 14.25
N GLU A 48 5.14 -3.80 12.92
CA GLU A 48 6.31 -3.14 12.34
C GLU A 48 5.99 -2.52 11.00
N LEU A 49 6.81 -1.56 10.61
CA LEU A 49 6.78 -0.98 9.26
C LEU A 49 7.29 -2.02 8.25
N TRP A 50 6.73 -1.98 7.05
CA TRP A 50 7.27 -2.81 5.96
C TRP A 50 7.10 -2.11 4.62
N ARG A 51 8.10 -2.26 3.76
CA ARG A 51 8.05 -1.79 2.40
C ARG A 51 7.58 -2.94 1.52
N LYS A 52 6.54 -2.71 0.75
CA LYS A 52 6.04 -3.73 -0.18
C LYS A 52 7.15 -4.09 -1.16
N GLY A 53 7.44 -5.38 -1.26
CA GLY A 53 8.46 -5.87 -2.18
C GLY A 53 9.89 -5.84 -1.64
N ALA A 54 10.09 -5.54 -0.35
CA ALA A 54 11.42 -5.48 0.24
C ALA A 54 12.19 -6.79 0.08
N THR A 55 11.49 -7.93 0.12
CA THR A 55 12.09 -9.25 -0.03
C THR A 55 11.92 -9.80 -1.44
N SER A 56 10.71 -9.67 -2.02
CA SER A 56 10.39 -10.26 -3.31
C SER A 56 10.87 -9.44 -4.50
N GLY A 57 11.12 -8.14 -4.30
CA GLY A 57 11.42 -7.24 -5.39
C GLY A 57 10.18 -6.69 -6.09
N ASN A 58 8.99 -7.16 -5.72
CA ASN A 58 7.73 -6.71 -6.33
C ASN A 58 7.23 -5.44 -5.64
N THR A 59 8.00 -4.35 -5.78
CA THR A 59 7.69 -3.07 -5.18
C THR A 59 6.52 -2.39 -5.89
N LEU A 60 5.95 -1.39 -5.23
CA LEU A 60 4.88 -0.57 -5.79
C LEU A 60 5.34 0.87 -5.85
N ALA A 61 5.56 1.37 -7.07
CA ALA A 61 5.91 2.77 -7.28
C ALA A 61 4.64 3.60 -7.17
N VAL A 62 4.58 4.50 -6.18
CA VAL A 62 3.40 5.32 -5.93
C VAL A 62 3.44 6.56 -6.82
N VAL A 63 2.45 6.70 -7.67
CA VAL A 63 2.35 7.84 -8.58
C VAL A 63 1.38 8.90 -8.06
N GLU A 64 0.47 8.53 -7.16
CA GLU A 64 -0.51 9.46 -6.62
C GLU A 64 -1.02 8.95 -5.28
N ILE A 65 -1.23 9.88 -4.33
CA ILE A 65 -1.86 9.58 -3.05
C ILE A 65 -3.08 10.47 -2.93
N ARG A 66 -4.24 9.88 -2.65
CA ARG A 66 -5.48 10.64 -2.44
C ARG A 66 -6.05 10.33 -1.07
N ASP A 67 -6.55 11.38 -0.42
CA ASP A 67 -7.30 11.22 0.82
C ASP A 67 -8.77 10.95 0.50
N ASP A 68 -9.41 10.20 1.37
CA ASP A 68 -10.86 10.08 1.36
C ASP A 68 -11.49 11.42 1.75
N CYS A 69 -12.77 11.60 1.44
CA CYS A 69 -13.47 12.88 1.63
C CYS A 69 -13.48 13.34 3.09
N ASP A 70 -13.48 12.45 4.05
CA ASP A 70 -13.41 12.78 5.48
C ASP A 70 -12.08 12.37 6.12
N GLY A 71 -11.11 11.96 5.30
CA GLY A 71 -9.74 11.73 5.77
C GLY A 71 -9.53 10.45 6.55
N ASP A 72 -10.43 9.47 6.46
CA ASP A 72 -10.32 8.23 7.22
C ASP A 72 -9.79 7.05 6.39
N ALA A 73 -9.44 7.28 5.13
CA ALA A 73 -8.84 6.26 4.25
C ALA A 73 -7.93 6.94 3.24
N LEU A 74 -7.00 6.16 2.69
CA LEU A 74 -6.08 6.63 1.66
C LEU A 74 -6.20 5.75 0.42
N LEU A 75 -5.94 6.34 -0.73
CA LEU A 75 -5.82 5.62 -2.00
C LEU A 75 -4.40 5.87 -2.53
N TYR A 76 -3.64 4.78 -2.70
CA TYR A 76 -2.36 4.83 -3.39
C TYR A 76 -2.58 4.33 -4.81
N ARG A 77 -2.35 5.18 -5.79
CA ARG A 77 -2.34 4.76 -7.19
C ARG A 77 -0.91 4.46 -7.56
N VAL A 78 -0.67 3.25 -8.06
CA VAL A 78 0.70 2.73 -8.17
C VAL A 78 0.98 2.12 -9.54
N ARG A 79 2.28 1.96 -9.82
CA ARG A 79 2.77 1.12 -10.93
C ARG A 79 3.47 -0.07 -10.28
N PRO A 80 2.87 -1.27 -10.32
CA PRO A 80 3.50 -2.43 -9.69
C PRO A 80 4.68 -2.93 -10.53
N ASN A 81 5.73 -3.37 -9.84
CA ASN A 81 6.92 -3.95 -10.46
C ASN A 81 6.86 -5.48 -10.48
N GLY A 82 5.66 -6.03 -10.52
CA GLY A 82 5.45 -7.47 -10.52
C GLY A 82 4.14 -7.80 -9.83
N PRO A 83 3.84 -9.09 -9.67
CA PRO A 83 2.61 -9.51 -9.01
C PRO A 83 2.52 -8.95 -7.60
N THR A 84 1.38 -8.39 -7.25
CA THR A 84 1.19 -7.78 -5.92
C THR A 84 0.98 -8.82 -4.84
N CYS A 85 0.21 -9.87 -5.14
CA CYS A 85 -0.10 -10.90 -4.16
C CYS A 85 1.07 -11.88 -3.99
N HIS A 86 1.29 -12.34 -2.76
CA HIS A 86 2.33 -13.30 -2.47
C HIS A 86 2.12 -14.66 -3.16
N THR A 87 0.91 -14.92 -3.65
CA THR A 87 0.58 -16.13 -4.42
C THR A 87 1.04 -16.05 -5.87
N GLY A 88 1.53 -14.89 -6.32
CA GLY A 88 1.90 -14.65 -7.71
C GLY A 88 0.79 -14.02 -8.54
N ALA A 89 -0.38 -13.81 -7.98
CA ALA A 89 -1.47 -13.11 -8.68
C ALA A 89 -1.18 -11.62 -8.74
N GLU A 90 -1.64 -10.96 -9.80
CA GLU A 90 -1.44 -9.51 -9.96
C GLU A 90 -2.15 -8.74 -8.85
N SER A 91 -3.31 -9.20 -8.41
CA SER A 91 -4.09 -8.57 -7.35
C SER A 91 -4.38 -9.57 -6.25
N CYS A 92 -4.41 -9.09 -5.00
CA CYS A 92 -4.87 -9.91 -3.88
C CYS A 92 -6.37 -10.21 -3.98
N PHE A 93 -7.08 -9.44 -4.81
CA PHE A 93 -8.51 -9.61 -5.05
C PHE A 93 -8.80 -10.33 -6.37
N ALA A 94 -7.81 -10.97 -6.97
CA ALA A 94 -8.01 -11.73 -8.20
C ALA A 94 -8.93 -12.92 -7.95
N PRO A 95 -9.84 -13.24 -8.91
CA PRO A 95 -10.73 -14.39 -8.76
C PRO A 95 -9.98 -15.73 -8.78
#